data_93be127e82a0e315683c6fac01b200a4
#
_entry.id   93be127e82a0e315683c6fac01b200a4
#
_cell.length_a   1.000
_cell.length_b   1.000
_cell.length_c   1.000
_cell.angle_alpha   90.00
_cell.angle_beta   90.00
_cell.angle_gamma   90.00
#
_symmetry.space_group_name_H-M   'P 1'
#
loop_
_entity.id
_entity.type
_entity.pdbx_description
1 polymer ?
#
loop_
_entity_poly.entity_id
_entity_poly.type
_entity_poly.pdbx_seq_one_letter_code
_entity_poly.pdbx_strand_id
1 'polypeptide(L)'
;MAVRLPAILAFAALFLAAHAVPATADLTQTEQRWLDGATPPLSWALKQGLPIDIVVLPQAQPGAAPIAMGYVEGRCKLVFAMRGNPAAESTLESIPAPLLQATLEAMTAHEIGHCQRHRSGTFDSLPAGLADAPDAIEARQPTAELQAMAREMRITRREEAFADLVGLAWTHAHHAAQFPQVLAWFDAARSDETPRGFHDTRHWLALAHEPEAFAGDASPVDQAAALWQRGLVND
;
A
#
# COMPACT_ATOMS: atom_id res chain seq x y z
N MET A 1 7.76 -40.83 -7.12
CA MET A 1 8.04 -39.59 -7.89
C MET A 1 7.79 -38.43 -6.93
N ALA A 2 8.87 -37.83 -6.42
CA ALA A 2 8.75 -36.72 -5.46
C ALA A 2 8.72 -35.42 -6.24
N VAL A 3 7.59 -34.73 -6.22
CA VAL A 3 7.44 -33.38 -6.76
C VAL A 3 8.06 -32.41 -5.75
N ARG A 4 9.22 -31.85 -6.11
CA ARG A 4 9.83 -30.76 -5.34
C ARG A 4 9.08 -29.47 -5.67
N LEU A 5 8.33 -28.93 -4.72
CA LEU A 5 7.84 -27.57 -4.75
C LEU A 5 9.03 -26.60 -4.60
N PRO A 6 9.13 -25.53 -5.41
CA PRO A 6 10.13 -24.49 -5.21
C PRO A 6 9.74 -23.67 -3.98
N ALA A 7 10.68 -23.56 -3.04
CA ALA A 7 10.54 -22.74 -1.86
C ALA A 7 10.42 -21.26 -2.25
N ILE A 8 9.32 -20.63 -1.85
CA ILE A 8 9.16 -19.17 -1.83
C ILE A 8 9.90 -18.66 -0.59
N LEU A 9 11.22 -18.54 -0.72
CA LEU A 9 12.11 -17.96 0.29
C LEU A 9 13.23 -17.23 -0.46
N ALA A 10 12.93 -16.06 -1.03
CA ALA A 10 13.95 -15.27 -1.73
C ALA A 10 13.69 -13.75 -1.72
N PHE A 11 13.04 -13.17 -0.72
CA PHE A 11 12.97 -11.71 -0.61
C PHE A 11 14.06 -11.08 0.28
N ALA A 12 14.81 -11.87 1.03
CA ALA A 12 15.77 -11.35 2.00
C ALA A 12 17.25 -11.27 1.51
N ALA A 13 17.58 -11.75 0.30
CA ALA A 13 18.99 -11.96 -0.07
C ALA A 13 19.52 -11.10 -1.23
N LEU A 14 18.76 -10.16 -1.80
CA LEU A 14 19.21 -9.39 -3.00
C LEU A 14 19.68 -7.96 -2.73
N PHE A 15 19.82 -7.54 -1.47
CA PHE A 15 20.26 -6.16 -1.15
C PHE A 15 21.77 -5.95 -1.06
N LEU A 16 22.63 -6.90 -1.42
CA LEU A 16 24.07 -6.82 -1.18
C LEU A 16 24.94 -6.59 -2.42
N ALA A 17 24.41 -6.04 -3.50
CA ALA A 17 25.24 -5.57 -4.62
C ALA A 17 24.74 -4.23 -5.18
N ALA A 18 24.60 -3.23 -4.33
CA ALA A 18 24.50 -1.86 -4.80
C ALA A 18 25.87 -1.40 -5.29
N HIS A 19 26.20 -1.69 -6.55
CA HIS A 19 27.24 -0.97 -7.24
C HIS A 19 26.81 0.49 -7.31
N ALA A 20 27.60 1.38 -6.70
CA ALA A 20 27.42 2.82 -6.80
C ALA A 20 27.43 3.21 -8.29
N VAL A 21 26.25 3.41 -8.86
CA VAL A 21 26.10 4.06 -10.16
C VAL A 21 26.35 5.54 -9.93
N PRO A 22 27.19 6.20 -10.74
CA PRO A 22 27.43 7.63 -10.59
C PRO A 22 26.09 8.39 -10.70
N ALA A 23 25.77 9.11 -9.64
CA ALA A 23 24.58 9.94 -9.54
C ALA A 23 24.68 11.13 -10.49
N THR A 24 24.01 11.07 -11.64
CA THR A 24 23.40 12.19 -12.37
C THR A 24 22.76 11.69 -13.66
N ALA A 25 21.99 10.63 -13.62
CA ALA A 25 21.02 10.41 -14.68
C ALA A 25 19.85 11.39 -14.40
N ASP A 26 19.59 12.33 -15.30
CA ASP A 26 18.42 13.18 -15.22
C ASP A 26 17.15 12.34 -15.05
N LEU A 27 16.24 12.80 -14.20
CA LEU A 27 14.95 12.16 -14.02
C LEU A 27 14.19 12.17 -15.35
N THR A 28 13.58 11.06 -15.69
CA THR A 28 12.62 11.01 -16.80
C THR A 28 11.37 11.80 -16.43
N GLN A 29 10.58 12.17 -17.42
CA GLN A 29 9.31 12.85 -17.17
C GLN A 29 8.37 12.03 -16.29
N THR A 30 8.37 10.73 -16.44
CA THR A 30 7.60 9.79 -15.60
C THR A 30 8.09 9.82 -14.17
N GLU A 31 9.40 9.65 -13.96
CA GLU A 31 10.01 9.75 -12.62
C GLU A 31 9.69 11.09 -11.94
N GLN A 32 9.76 12.19 -12.67
CA GLN A 32 9.42 13.52 -12.14
C GLN A 32 7.97 13.61 -11.70
N ARG A 33 7.00 13.14 -12.51
CA ARG A 33 5.57 13.15 -12.15
C ARG A 33 5.28 12.37 -10.88
N TRP A 34 5.86 11.17 -10.74
CA TRP A 34 5.70 10.36 -9.55
C TRP A 34 6.29 11.04 -8.32
N LEU A 35 7.48 11.61 -8.42
CA LEU A 35 8.14 12.31 -7.31
C LEU A 35 7.38 13.59 -6.92
N ASP A 36 6.86 14.35 -7.89
CA ASP A 36 6.03 15.52 -7.62
C ASP A 36 4.78 15.14 -6.82
N GLY A 37 4.08 14.07 -7.23
CA GLY A 37 2.94 13.52 -6.49
C GLY A 37 3.31 12.97 -5.11
N ALA A 38 4.49 12.39 -4.95
CA ALA A 38 4.93 11.85 -3.67
C ALA A 38 5.36 12.93 -2.66
N THR A 39 5.76 14.09 -3.11
CA THR A 39 6.39 15.12 -2.27
C THR A 39 5.53 15.61 -1.09
N PRO A 40 4.23 15.94 -1.22
CA PRO A 40 3.42 16.41 -0.11
C PRO A 40 3.27 15.39 1.03
N PRO A 41 2.83 14.12 0.78
CA PRO A 41 2.69 13.12 1.84
C PRO A 41 4.05 12.76 2.47
N LEU A 42 5.14 12.67 1.68
CA LEU A 42 6.48 12.45 2.20
C LEU A 42 6.94 13.56 3.12
N SER A 43 6.73 14.81 2.72
CA SER A 43 7.08 15.98 3.54
C SER A 43 6.33 15.96 4.86
N TRP A 44 5.06 15.58 4.85
CA TRP A 44 4.25 15.39 6.05
C TRP A 44 4.81 14.26 6.93
N ALA A 45 5.07 13.09 6.37
CA ALA A 45 5.58 11.93 7.09
C ALA A 45 6.93 12.20 7.77
N LEU A 46 7.85 12.89 7.05
CA LEU A 46 9.14 13.29 7.60
C LEU A 46 8.99 14.29 8.77
N LYS A 47 8.04 15.24 8.68
CA LYS A 47 7.71 16.14 9.80
C LYS A 47 7.14 15.42 11.01
N GLN A 48 6.46 14.28 10.81
CA GLN A 48 6.01 13.38 11.89
C GLN A 48 7.14 12.51 12.45
N GLY A 49 8.36 12.64 11.95
CA GLY A 49 9.52 11.89 12.42
C GLY A 49 9.60 10.44 11.91
N LEU A 50 8.88 10.12 10.82
CA LEU A 50 9.01 8.79 10.21
C LEU A 50 10.37 8.64 9.53
N PRO A 51 11.12 7.57 9.83
CA PRO A 51 12.44 7.33 9.26
C PRO A 51 12.32 6.73 7.85
N ILE A 52 11.98 7.55 6.86
CA ILE A 52 11.78 7.12 5.47
C ILE A 52 13.03 7.45 4.66
N ASP A 53 13.55 6.45 3.95
CA ASP A 53 14.55 6.60 2.90
C ASP A 53 13.88 6.43 1.53
N ILE A 54 14.22 7.31 0.59
CA ILE A 54 13.75 7.21 -0.79
C ILE A 54 14.76 6.38 -1.58
N VAL A 55 14.28 5.32 -2.23
CA VAL A 55 15.07 4.43 -3.06
C VAL A 55 14.54 4.47 -4.49
N VAL A 56 15.34 4.99 -5.42
CA VAL A 56 14.99 4.96 -6.84
C VAL A 56 15.77 3.82 -7.49
N LEU A 57 15.06 2.82 -8.01
CA LEU A 57 15.70 1.70 -8.70
C LEU A 57 16.13 2.15 -10.10
N PRO A 58 17.39 1.85 -10.51
CA PRO A 58 17.90 2.23 -11.83
C PRO A 58 17.19 1.48 -12.96
N GLN A 59 16.59 0.34 -12.65
CA GLN A 59 15.78 -0.46 -13.56
C GLN A 59 14.77 -1.27 -12.73
N ALA A 60 13.52 -1.27 -13.17
CA ALA A 60 12.47 -2.06 -12.52
C ALA A 60 12.68 -3.55 -12.79
N GLN A 61 12.33 -4.38 -11.82
CA GLN A 61 12.17 -5.81 -12.02
C GLN A 61 10.84 -6.09 -12.76
N PRO A 62 10.73 -7.15 -13.55
CA PRO A 62 9.48 -7.53 -14.18
C PRO A 62 8.36 -7.71 -13.13
N GLY A 63 7.23 -7.05 -13.34
CA GLY A 63 6.08 -7.10 -12.42
C GLY A 63 6.22 -6.27 -11.15
N ALA A 64 7.27 -5.45 -11.01
CA ALA A 64 7.39 -4.54 -9.86
C ALA A 64 6.29 -3.48 -9.89
N ALA A 65 5.72 -3.18 -8.72
CA ALA A 65 4.87 -2.00 -8.55
C ALA A 65 5.70 -0.72 -8.79
N PRO A 66 5.11 0.35 -9.36
CA PRO A 66 5.82 1.61 -9.57
C PRO A 66 6.30 2.26 -8.28
N ILE A 67 5.54 2.11 -7.21
CA ILE A 67 5.84 2.57 -5.86
C ILE A 67 5.55 1.44 -4.88
N ALA A 68 6.38 1.28 -3.87
CA ALA A 68 6.21 0.26 -2.83
C ALA A 68 6.94 0.64 -1.55
N MET A 69 6.46 0.15 -0.40
CA MET A 69 7.11 0.34 0.89
C MET A 69 7.81 -0.95 1.34
N GLY A 70 9.10 -0.83 1.65
CA GLY A 70 9.83 -1.84 2.39
C GLY A 70 10.16 -1.37 3.80
N TYR A 71 10.45 -2.31 4.71
CA TYR A 71 10.90 -1.99 6.07
C TYR A 71 12.14 -2.80 6.40
N VAL A 72 13.27 -2.12 6.59
CA VAL A 72 14.57 -2.75 6.82
C VAL A 72 15.31 -1.99 7.92
N GLU A 73 15.82 -2.71 8.92
CA GLU A 73 16.63 -2.16 10.01
C GLU A 73 15.99 -0.96 10.71
N GLY A 74 14.67 -1.06 10.97
CA GLY A 74 13.94 0.00 11.67
C GLY A 74 13.61 1.22 10.82
N ARG A 75 13.85 1.18 9.51
CA ARG A 75 13.60 2.28 8.57
C ARG A 75 12.69 1.85 7.41
N CYS A 76 11.81 2.73 7.05
CA CYS A 76 10.98 2.57 5.87
C CYS A 76 11.79 2.89 4.60
N LYS A 77 11.61 2.09 3.57
CA LYS A 77 12.22 2.28 2.25
C LYS A 77 11.10 2.51 1.25
N LEU A 78 10.85 3.76 0.89
CA LEU A 78 9.94 4.07 -0.20
C LEU A 78 10.65 3.85 -1.52
N VAL A 79 10.28 2.78 -2.20
CA VAL A 79 10.94 2.32 -3.43
C VAL A 79 10.16 2.82 -4.65
N PHE A 80 10.85 3.49 -5.54
CA PHE A 80 10.35 3.90 -6.84
C PHE A 80 11.00 3.02 -7.93
N ALA A 81 10.17 2.24 -8.63
CA ALA A 81 10.60 1.29 -9.67
C ALA A 81 9.97 1.69 -11.02
N MET A 82 10.39 2.84 -11.58
CA MET A 82 9.71 3.45 -12.72
C MET A 82 10.41 3.21 -14.04
N ARG A 83 11.74 3.29 -14.06
CA ARG A 83 12.52 3.19 -15.29
C ARG A 83 12.44 1.80 -15.89
N GLY A 84 11.92 1.72 -17.13
CA GLY A 84 11.67 0.44 -17.79
C GLY A 84 10.49 -0.35 -17.20
N ASN A 85 9.64 0.28 -16.39
CA ASN A 85 8.45 -0.31 -15.83
C ASN A 85 7.19 0.16 -16.58
N PRO A 86 6.57 -0.68 -17.41
CA PRO A 86 5.34 -0.31 -18.12
C PRO A 86 4.19 0.07 -17.17
N ALA A 87 4.16 -0.51 -15.96
CA ALA A 87 3.13 -0.21 -14.97
C ALA A 87 3.22 1.26 -14.50
N ALA A 88 4.41 1.86 -14.47
CA ALA A 88 4.56 3.27 -14.09
C ALA A 88 3.86 4.22 -15.07
N GLU A 89 3.94 3.94 -16.37
CA GLU A 89 3.25 4.73 -17.41
C GLU A 89 1.76 4.42 -17.43
N SER A 90 1.39 3.14 -17.48
CA SER A 90 -0.01 2.74 -17.57
C SER A 90 -0.83 3.21 -16.35
N THR A 91 -0.23 3.26 -15.17
CA THR A 91 -0.89 3.84 -13.98
C THR A 91 -1.14 5.34 -14.19
N LEU A 92 -0.14 6.11 -14.63
CA LEU A 92 -0.34 7.54 -14.91
C LEU A 92 -1.40 7.78 -15.98
N GLU A 93 -1.44 6.95 -17.02
CA GLU A 93 -2.43 7.02 -18.11
C GLU A 93 -3.85 6.66 -17.64
N SER A 94 -3.97 5.78 -16.65
CA SER A 94 -5.27 5.38 -16.09
C SER A 94 -5.92 6.47 -15.22
N ILE A 95 -5.14 7.45 -14.75
CA ILE A 95 -5.61 8.52 -13.88
C ILE A 95 -6.06 9.72 -14.73
N PRO A 96 -7.32 10.17 -14.63
CA PRO A 96 -7.75 11.40 -15.29
C PRO A 96 -6.87 12.58 -14.90
N ALA A 97 -6.43 13.39 -15.88
CA ALA A 97 -5.47 14.48 -15.66
C ALA A 97 -5.83 15.42 -14.49
N PRO A 98 -7.10 15.83 -14.26
CA PRO A 98 -7.46 16.66 -13.11
C PRO A 98 -7.29 15.98 -11.74
N LEU A 99 -7.21 14.63 -11.71
CA LEU A 99 -7.08 13.84 -10.49
C LEU A 99 -5.65 13.38 -10.24
N LEU A 100 -4.74 13.58 -11.20
CA LEU A 100 -3.39 13.00 -11.18
C LEU A 100 -2.65 13.29 -9.87
N GLN A 101 -2.59 14.56 -9.46
CA GLN A 101 -1.89 14.95 -8.25
C GLN A 101 -2.51 14.30 -7.00
N ALA A 102 -3.83 14.41 -6.83
CA ALA A 102 -4.52 13.85 -5.67
C ALA A 102 -4.39 12.32 -5.58
N THR A 103 -4.44 11.63 -6.74
CA THR A 103 -4.30 10.17 -6.77
C THR A 103 -2.87 9.71 -6.47
N LEU A 104 -1.84 10.39 -7.01
CA LEU A 104 -0.45 10.07 -6.69
C LEU A 104 -0.11 10.36 -5.22
N GLU A 105 -0.67 11.43 -4.66
CA GLU A 105 -0.56 11.70 -3.23
C GLU A 105 -1.24 10.59 -2.40
N ALA A 106 -2.44 10.15 -2.79
CA ALA A 106 -3.13 9.06 -2.13
C ALA A 106 -2.33 7.74 -2.17
N MET A 107 -1.76 7.38 -3.33
CA MET A 107 -0.89 6.21 -3.46
C MET A 107 0.35 6.30 -2.57
N THR A 108 0.97 7.48 -2.47
CA THR A 108 2.11 7.69 -1.60
C THR A 108 1.71 7.64 -0.12
N ALA A 109 0.56 8.19 0.24
CA ALA A 109 0.02 8.11 1.60
C ALA A 109 -0.35 6.67 1.98
N HIS A 110 -0.81 5.83 1.03
CA HIS A 110 -0.97 4.39 1.20
C HIS A 110 0.35 3.75 1.64
N GLU A 111 1.43 3.99 0.92
CA GLU A 111 2.76 3.46 1.29
C GLU A 111 3.23 3.95 2.67
N ILE A 112 2.93 5.20 3.01
CA ILE A 112 3.20 5.73 4.36
C ILE A 112 2.36 5.01 5.42
N GLY A 113 1.15 4.57 5.09
CA GLY A 113 0.32 3.73 5.95
C GLY A 113 1.04 2.45 6.38
N HIS A 114 1.65 1.72 5.44
CA HIS A 114 2.48 0.55 5.74
C HIS A 114 3.66 0.90 6.64
N CYS A 115 4.35 2.02 6.35
CA CYS A 115 5.45 2.51 7.18
C CYS A 115 5.01 2.74 8.63
N GLN A 116 3.86 3.38 8.85
CA GLN A 116 3.30 3.63 10.17
C GLN A 116 3.04 2.33 10.94
N ARG A 117 2.44 1.33 10.30
CA ARG A 117 2.17 0.01 10.89
C ARG A 117 3.45 -0.70 11.30
N HIS A 118 4.46 -0.73 10.42
CA HIS A 118 5.78 -1.28 10.73
C HIS A 118 6.46 -0.54 11.88
N ARG A 119 6.45 0.79 11.82
CA ARG A 119 7.13 1.64 12.82
C ARG A 119 6.52 1.53 14.21
N SER A 120 5.21 1.35 14.30
CA SER A 120 4.49 1.14 15.56
C SER A 120 4.60 -0.29 16.10
N GLY A 121 5.21 -1.21 15.34
CA GLY A 121 5.27 -2.63 15.69
C GLY A 121 3.91 -3.33 15.64
N THR A 122 2.96 -2.77 14.89
CA THR A 122 1.60 -3.32 14.76
C THR A 122 1.34 -3.95 13.39
N PHE A 123 2.33 -3.97 12.49
CA PHE A 123 2.22 -4.67 11.23
C PHE A 123 1.88 -6.15 11.48
N ASP A 124 0.97 -6.71 10.70
CA ASP A 124 0.39 -8.04 10.86
C ASP A 124 -0.37 -8.29 12.20
N SER A 125 -0.65 -7.23 12.96
CA SER A 125 -1.32 -7.35 14.26
C SER A 125 -2.71 -6.74 14.23
N LEU A 126 -3.63 -7.36 14.96
CA LEU A 126 -4.98 -6.81 15.21
C LEU A 126 -4.97 -5.88 16.42
N PRO A 127 -5.88 -4.90 16.47
CA PRO A 127 -6.14 -4.12 17.67
C PRO A 127 -6.54 -5.00 18.86
N ALA A 128 -6.23 -4.54 20.06
CA ALA A 128 -6.62 -5.23 21.29
C ALA A 128 -8.13 -5.45 21.35
N GLY A 129 -8.52 -6.66 21.72
CA GLY A 129 -9.95 -7.05 21.80
C GLY A 129 -10.51 -7.74 20.55
N LEU A 130 -9.76 -7.74 19.43
CA LEU A 130 -10.13 -8.54 18.26
C LEU A 130 -9.36 -9.86 18.26
N ALA A 131 -10.08 -10.96 17.99
CA ALA A 131 -9.48 -12.28 17.88
C ALA A 131 -9.01 -12.54 16.44
N ASP A 132 -7.80 -13.06 16.29
CA ASP A 132 -7.30 -13.54 14.99
C ASP A 132 -7.83 -14.97 14.73
N ALA A 133 -9.14 -15.08 14.48
CA ALA A 133 -9.76 -16.32 14.12
C ALA A 133 -9.62 -16.62 12.62
N PRO A 134 -9.45 -17.89 12.23
CA PRO A 134 -9.49 -18.28 10.83
C PRO A 134 -10.80 -17.86 10.17
N ASP A 135 -10.73 -17.27 8.98
CA ASP A 135 -11.92 -17.02 8.19
C ASP A 135 -12.44 -18.33 7.52
N ALA A 136 -13.60 -18.25 6.86
CA ALA A 136 -14.21 -19.41 6.22
C ALA A 136 -13.36 -20.01 5.08
N ILE A 137 -12.46 -19.23 4.47
CA ILE A 137 -11.54 -19.71 3.43
C ILE A 137 -10.40 -20.48 4.08
N GLU A 138 -9.76 -19.89 5.09
CA GLU A 138 -8.66 -20.51 5.84
C GLU A 138 -9.13 -21.82 6.49
N ALA A 139 -10.29 -21.81 7.16
CA ALA A 139 -10.84 -22.97 7.84
C ALA A 139 -11.20 -24.15 6.90
N ARG A 140 -11.43 -23.90 5.62
CA ARG A 140 -11.77 -24.93 4.63
C ARG A 140 -10.56 -25.52 3.90
N GLN A 141 -9.37 -24.98 4.14
CA GLN A 141 -8.18 -25.49 3.46
C GLN A 141 -7.80 -26.88 3.95
N PRO A 142 -7.49 -27.82 3.03
CA PRO A 142 -7.28 -29.23 3.39
C PRO A 142 -5.91 -29.53 4.01
N THR A 143 -4.94 -28.64 3.88
CA THR A 143 -3.58 -28.83 4.41
C THR A 143 -3.11 -27.62 5.21
N ALA A 144 -2.16 -27.85 6.13
CA ALA A 144 -1.56 -26.78 6.93
C ALA A 144 -0.86 -25.70 6.08
N GLU A 145 -0.24 -26.08 4.97
CA GLU A 145 0.43 -25.14 4.06
C GLU A 145 -0.58 -24.23 3.38
N LEU A 146 -1.72 -24.77 2.92
CA LEU A 146 -2.79 -23.98 2.32
C LEU A 146 -3.51 -23.10 3.35
N GLN A 147 -3.67 -23.58 4.58
CA GLN A 147 -4.18 -22.78 5.69
C GLN A 147 -3.24 -21.61 5.99
N ALA A 148 -1.93 -21.85 6.05
CA ALA A 148 -0.93 -20.78 6.26
C ALA A 148 -0.96 -19.74 5.14
N MET A 149 -1.08 -20.17 3.88
CA MET A 149 -1.21 -19.27 2.73
C MET A 149 -2.50 -18.43 2.79
N ALA A 150 -3.64 -19.05 3.12
CA ALA A 150 -4.91 -18.32 3.25
C ALA A 150 -4.85 -17.30 4.40
N ARG A 151 -4.19 -17.65 5.51
CA ARG A 151 -3.94 -16.74 6.62
C ARG A 151 -3.06 -15.56 6.20
N GLU A 152 -1.97 -15.80 5.48
CA GLU A 152 -1.11 -14.75 4.95
C GLU A 152 -1.89 -13.81 4.03
N MET A 153 -2.70 -14.35 3.11
CA MET A 153 -3.57 -13.55 2.26
C MET A 153 -4.52 -12.66 3.06
N ARG A 154 -5.13 -13.20 4.12
CA ARG A 154 -6.03 -12.44 5.00
C ARG A 154 -5.30 -11.32 5.75
N ILE A 155 -4.12 -11.62 6.31
CA ILE A 155 -3.30 -10.64 7.03
C ILE A 155 -2.87 -9.51 6.09
N THR A 156 -2.32 -9.85 4.91
CA THR A 156 -1.90 -8.86 3.92
C THR A 156 -3.08 -8.00 3.44
N ARG A 157 -4.22 -8.60 3.14
CA ARG A 157 -5.43 -7.86 2.75
C ARG A 157 -5.83 -6.82 3.79
N ARG A 158 -5.71 -7.13 5.08
CA ARG A 158 -6.00 -6.19 6.17
C ARG A 158 -5.01 -5.03 6.21
N GLU A 159 -3.72 -5.30 5.98
CA GLU A 159 -2.70 -4.24 5.90
C GLU A 159 -2.89 -3.36 4.67
N GLU A 160 -3.22 -3.94 3.52
CA GLU A 160 -3.58 -3.21 2.31
C GLU A 160 -4.81 -2.32 2.52
N ALA A 161 -5.82 -2.83 3.21
CA ALA A 161 -7.02 -2.06 3.54
C ALA A 161 -6.71 -0.87 4.44
N PHE A 162 -5.86 -1.05 5.46
CA PHE A 162 -5.40 0.05 6.28
C PHE A 162 -4.70 1.12 5.43
N ALA A 163 -3.80 0.70 4.55
CA ALA A 163 -3.04 1.58 3.68
C ALA A 163 -3.94 2.33 2.68
N ASP A 164 -4.89 1.64 2.03
CA ASP A 164 -5.88 2.28 1.15
C ASP A 164 -6.68 3.36 1.90
N LEU A 165 -7.10 3.08 3.13
CA LEU A 165 -7.82 4.05 3.96
C LEU A 165 -6.94 5.24 4.37
N VAL A 166 -5.63 5.07 4.58
CA VAL A 166 -4.71 6.20 4.82
C VAL A 166 -4.62 7.08 3.58
N GLY A 167 -4.52 6.50 2.39
CA GLY A 167 -4.54 7.23 1.11
C GLY A 167 -5.83 8.03 0.92
N LEU A 168 -6.97 7.43 1.23
CA LEU A 168 -8.29 8.07 1.13
C LEU A 168 -8.50 9.15 2.19
N ALA A 169 -8.07 8.92 3.43
CA ALA A 169 -8.12 9.93 4.49
C ALA A 169 -7.23 11.14 4.15
N TRP A 170 -6.04 10.90 3.58
CA TRP A 170 -5.19 11.97 3.04
C TRP A 170 -5.93 12.78 1.98
N THR A 171 -6.54 12.10 1.01
CA THR A 171 -7.31 12.76 -0.06
C THR A 171 -8.46 13.58 0.48
N HIS A 172 -9.21 13.04 1.45
CA HIS A 172 -10.32 13.76 2.08
C HIS A 172 -9.84 15.04 2.76
N ALA A 173 -8.69 14.98 3.45
CA ALA A 173 -8.14 16.12 4.19
C ALA A 173 -7.54 17.20 3.27
N HIS A 174 -6.93 16.83 2.14
CA HIS A 174 -6.14 17.75 1.31
C HIS A 174 -6.76 18.06 -0.05
N HIS A 175 -7.64 17.19 -0.54
CA HIS A 175 -8.28 17.25 -1.86
C HIS A 175 -9.77 16.93 -1.77
N ALA A 176 -10.49 17.50 -0.79
CA ALA A 176 -11.89 17.17 -0.50
C ALA A 176 -12.82 17.23 -1.72
N ALA A 177 -12.62 18.19 -2.62
CA ALA A 177 -13.42 18.32 -3.84
C ALA A 177 -13.19 17.17 -4.84
N GLN A 178 -12.04 16.51 -4.79
CA GLN A 178 -11.66 15.40 -5.69
C GLN A 178 -11.85 14.03 -5.02
N PHE A 179 -12.12 14.01 -3.70
CA PHE A 179 -12.24 12.79 -2.93
C PHE A 179 -13.20 11.75 -3.55
N PRO A 180 -14.43 12.10 -4.00
CA PRO A 180 -15.33 11.10 -4.58
C PRO A 180 -14.77 10.43 -5.84
N GLN A 181 -14.02 11.18 -6.66
CA GLN A 181 -13.43 10.66 -7.89
C GLN A 181 -12.18 9.82 -7.61
N VAL A 182 -11.36 10.21 -6.62
CA VAL A 182 -10.20 9.40 -6.19
C VAL A 182 -10.69 8.09 -5.54
N LEU A 183 -11.72 8.14 -4.69
CA LEU A 183 -12.34 6.92 -4.14
C LEU A 183 -12.85 5.99 -5.26
N ALA A 184 -13.54 6.54 -6.27
CA ALA A 184 -13.99 5.76 -7.41
C ALA A 184 -12.81 5.15 -8.22
N TRP A 185 -11.67 5.82 -8.27
CA TRP A 185 -10.46 5.26 -8.88
C TRP A 185 -9.91 4.07 -8.06
N PHE A 186 -9.89 4.17 -6.73
CA PHE A 186 -9.51 3.04 -5.85
C PHE A 186 -10.49 1.87 -6.02
N ASP A 187 -11.80 2.11 -6.04
CA ASP A 187 -12.82 1.08 -6.32
C ASP A 187 -12.55 0.36 -7.64
N ALA A 188 -12.25 1.12 -8.70
CA ALA A 188 -11.92 0.54 -10.01
C ALA A 188 -10.63 -0.27 -9.95
N ALA A 189 -9.58 0.24 -9.29
CA ALA A 189 -8.30 -0.45 -9.14
C ALA A 189 -8.42 -1.77 -8.35
N ARG A 190 -9.38 -1.87 -7.44
CA ARG A 190 -9.65 -3.08 -6.63
C ARG A 190 -10.76 -3.97 -7.22
N SER A 191 -11.46 -3.53 -8.28
CA SER A 191 -12.60 -4.26 -8.84
C SER A 191 -12.22 -5.62 -9.44
N ASP A 192 -11.06 -5.72 -10.06
CA ASP A 192 -10.55 -6.92 -10.73
C ASP A 192 -9.74 -7.85 -9.79
N GLU A 193 -9.60 -7.47 -8.52
CA GLU A 193 -8.91 -8.28 -7.54
C GLU A 193 -9.63 -9.60 -7.27
N THR A 194 -8.86 -10.67 -7.12
CA THR A 194 -9.39 -11.98 -6.72
C THR A 194 -10.16 -11.83 -5.40
N PRO A 195 -11.43 -12.27 -5.33
CA PRO A 195 -12.21 -12.18 -4.12
C PRO A 195 -11.47 -12.77 -2.92
N ARG A 196 -11.31 -11.96 -1.87
CA ARG A 196 -10.54 -12.26 -0.65
C ARG A 196 -9.06 -12.56 -0.90
N GLY A 197 -8.52 -12.09 -2.03
CA GLY A 197 -7.08 -12.10 -2.32
C GLY A 197 -6.29 -11.07 -1.50
N PHE A 198 -5.00 -10.98 -1.75
CA PHE A 198 -4.07 -10.10 -1.03
C PHE A 198 -4.47 -8.63 -1.04
N HIS A 199 -5.02 -8.13 -2.17
CA HIS A 199 -5.37 -6.72 -2.35
C HIS A 199 -6.89 -6.49 -2.47
N ASP A 200 -7.72 -7.45 -2.08
CA ASP A 200 -9.18 -7.26 -2.07
C ASP A 200 -9.63 -6.44 -0.86
N THR A 201 -9.50 -5.13 -0.96
CA THR A 201 -9.87 -4.19 0.09
C THR A 201 -11.29 -3.63 -0.04
N ARG A 202 -12.08 -4.11 -1.01
CA ARG A 202 -13.42 -3.59 -1.35
C ARG A 202 -14.36 -3.47 -0.15
N HIS A 203 -14.25 -4.37 0.83
CA HIS A 203 -15.05 -4.30 2.05
C HIS A 203 -14.80 -2.99 2.82
N TRP A 204 -13.54 -2.56 2.95
CA TRP A 204 -13.17 -1.31 3.62
C TRP A 204 -13.43 -0.08 2.75
N LEU A 205 -13.23 -0.19 1.42
CA LEU A 205 -13.59 0.89 0.50
C LEU A 205 -15.08 1.20 0.56
N ALA A 206 -15.94 0.19 0.72
CA ALA A 206 -17.38 0.39 0.90
C ALA A 206 -17.70 1.26 2.14
N LEU A 207 -16.94 1.13 3.22
CA LEU A 207 -17.09 1.98 4.41
C LEU A 207 -16.65 3.43 4.15
N ALA A 208 -15.67 3.64 3.25
CA ALA A 208 -15.19 4.97 2.89
C ALA A 208 -16.23 5.81 2.10
N HIS A 209 -17.26 5.19 1.55
CA HIS A 209 -18.40 5.89 0.92
C HIS A 209 -19.38 6.49 1.92
N GLU A 210 -19.29 6.16 3.21
CA GLU A 210 -20.17 6.72 4.22
C GLU A 210 -19.88 8.23 4.43
N PRO A 211 -20.89 9.09 4.57
CA PRO A 211 -20.66 10.54 4.69
C PRO A 211 -19.73 10.95 5.84
N GLU A 212 -19.71 10.18 6.92
CA GLU A 212 -18.92 10.45 8.13
C GLU A 212 -17.64 9.62 8.21
N ALA A 213 -17.23 8.95 7.11
CA ALA A 213 -16.10 8.01 7.10
C ALA A 213 -14.80 8.63 7.63
N PHE A 214 -14.52 9.88 7.22
CA PHE A 214 -13.31 10.62 7.59
C PHE A 214 -13.66 11.96 8.27
N ALA A 215 -14.72 11.97 9.10
CA ALA A 215 -15.13 13.18 9.81
C ALA A 215 -14.20 13.49 11.00
N GLY A 216 -13.98 14.79 11.25
CA GLY A 216 -13.24 15.29 12.40
C GLY A 216 -11.81 15.75 12.10
N ASP A 217 -11.11 16.21 13.15
CA ASP A 217 -9.80 16.85 13.06
C ASP A 217 -8.62 15.90 13.35
N ALA A 218 -8.88 14.59 13.44
CA ALA A 218 -7.84 13.59 13.66
C ALA A 218 -6.91 13.49 12.44
N SER A 219 -5.68 13.00 12.65
CA SER A 219 -4.76 12.79 11.54
C SER A 219 -5.32 11.80 10.51
N PRO A 220 -4.90 11.84 9.24
CA PRO A 220 -5.30 10.86 8.24
C PRO A 220 -5.08 9.40 8.68
N VAL A 221 -4.00 9.14 9.42
CA VAL A 221 -3.68 7.80 9.94
C VAL A 221 -4.67 7.38 11.05
N ASP A 222 -5.05 8.29 11.94
CA ASP A 222 -5.98 7.98 13.02
C ASP A 222 -7.41 7.76 12.48
N GLN A 223 -7.83 8.56 11.50
CA GLN A 223 -9.11 8.39 10.81
C GLN A 223 -9.17 7.04 10.07
N ALA A 224 -8.10 6.70 9.35
CA ALA A 224 -7.96 5.41 8.69
C ALA A 224 -8.01 4.24 9.69
N ALA A 225 -7.31 4.37 10.82
CA ALA A 225 -7.29 3.34 11.87
C ALA A 225 -8.69 3.08 12.43
N ALA A 226 -9.47 4.13 12.70
CA ALA A 226 -10.83 4.00 13.20
C ALA A 226 -11.74 3.26 12.19
N LEU A 227 -11.68 3.65 10.91
CA LEU A 227 -12.48 3.03 9.86
C LEU A 227 -12.04 1.59 9.58
N TRP A 228 -10.73 1.33 9.56
CA TRP A 228 -10.16 -0.01 9.41
C TRP A 228 -10.64 -0.96 10.51
N GLN A 229 -10.64 -0.52 11.78
CA GLN A 229 -11.13 -1.32 12.90
C GLN A 229 -12.60 -1.68 12.76
N ARG A 230 -13.44 -0.77 12.23
CA ARG A 230 -14.85 -1.06 11.93
C ARG A 230 -14.97 -2.19 10.90
N GLY A 231 -14.13 -2.18 9.87
CA GLY A 231 -14.12 -3.23 8.85
C GLY A 231 -13.67 -4.59 9.38
N LEU A 232 -12.74 -4.63 10.33
CA LEU A 232 -12.25 -5.89 10.92
C LEU A 232 -13.33 -6.70 11.65
N VAL A 233 -14.39 -6.07 12.13
CA VAL A 233 -15.48 -6.75 12.84
C VAL A 233 -16.23 -7.74 11.92
N ASN A 234 -16.25 -7.47 10.62
CA ASN A 234 -17.01 -8.22 9.62
C ASN A 234 -16.13 -8.84 8.50
N ASP A 235 -14.80 -8.81 8.65
CA ASP A 235 -13.86 -9.40 7.67
C ASP A 235 -13.72 -10.93 7.76
#